data_dbfa797f987f813a654cf73eecff0c75
#
_entry.id   dbfa797f987f813a654cf73eecff0c75
#
_cell.length_a   1.000
_cell.length_b   1.000
_cell.length_c   1.000
_cell.angle_alpha   90.00
_cell.angle_beta   90.00
_cell.angle_gamma   90.00
#
_symmetry.space_group_name_H-M   'P 1'
#
loop_
_entity.id
_entity.type
_entity.pdbx_description
1 polymer ?
#
loop_
_entity_poly.entity_id
_entity_poly.type
_entity_poly.pdbx_seq_one_letter_code
_entity_poly.pdbx_strand_id
1 'polypeptide(L)'
;KANESIKNLYINNLKYGTVAINEWSAIGFIIPTLPWGGYPGNKDNDIQSGQDFVHNSMFFESPLNGIVYSKFRMSNLIDPLWFVTNKKGKKVFKNLTYFQIDKSFINFMKLAASAVF
;
A
#
# COMPACT_ATOMS: atom_id res chain seq x y z
N LYS A 1 6.58 23.29 14.76
CA LYS A 1 6.40 24.15 13.55
C LYS A 1 7.57 24.01 12.57
N ALA A 2 8.85 24.11 13.00
CA ALA A 2 10.03 23.96 12.12
C ALA A 2 10.08 22.56 11.43
N ASN A 3 9.84 21.48 12.18
CA ASN A 3 9.82 20.13 11.64
C ASN A 3 8.71 19.89 10.60
N GLU A 4 7.57 20.55 10.74
CA GLU A 4 6.46 20.47 9.80
C GLU A 4 6.81 21.14 8.46
N SER A 5 7.45 22.30 8.51
CA SER A 5 7.90 23.03 7.31
C SER A 5 8.97 22.24 6.55
N ILE A 6 9.92 21.66 7.28
CA ILE A 6 10.97 20.81 6.68
C ILE A 6 10.35 19.57 6.02
N LYS A 7 9.43 18.89 6.71
CA LYS A 7 8.73 17.73 6.18
C LYS A 7 7.97 18.05 4.88
N ASN A 8 7.21 19.14 4.86
CA ASN A 8 6.47 19.59 3.69
C ASN A 8 7.41 19.95 2.52
N LEU A 9 8.55 20.56 2.82
CA LEU A 9 9.57 20.83 1.81
C LEU A 9 10.09 19.54 1.16
N TYR A 10 10.40 18.51 1.95
CA TYR A 10 10.82 17.22 1.41
C TYR A 10 9.74 16.56 0.56
N ILE A 11 8.49 16.50 1.07
CA ILE A 11 7.36 15.88 0.35
C ILE A 11 7.13 16.58 -0.98
N ASN A 12 7.12 17.90 -1.02
CA ASN A 12 6.88 18.68 -2.23
C ASN A 12 8.00 18.55 -3.27
N ASN A 13 9.20 18.14 -2.86
CA ASN A 13 10.31 17.90 -3.78
C ASN A 13 10.41 16.43 -4.25
N LEU A 14 9.57 15.52 -3.72
CA LEU A 14 9.54 14.15 -4.18
C LEU A 14 8.84 14.06 -5.55
N LYS A 15 9.58 13.57 -6.54
CA LYS A 15 9.05 13.35 -7.91
C LYS A 15 8.44 11.94 -8.04
N TYR A 16 7.41 11.66 -7.26
CA TYR A 16 6.64 10.42 -7.29
C TYR A 16 5.16 10.73 -7.40
N GLY A 17 4.42 9.94 -8.14
CA GLY A 17 2.98 10.12 -8.28
C GLY A 17 2.19 9.85 -7.00
N THR A 18 2.73 9.03 -6.09
CA THR A 18 2.12 8.76 -4.79
C THR A 18 3.17 8.72 -3.69
N VAL A 19 2.88 9.38 -2.58
CA VAL A 19 3.72 9.43 -1.38
C VAL A 19 2.91 8.93 -0.19
N ALA A 20 3.35 7.85 0.44
CA ALA A 20 2.72 7.30 1.65
C ALA A 20 3.58 7.61 2.89
N ILE A 21 2.98 8.22 3.91
CA ILE A 21 3.65 8.60 5.15
C ILE A 21 3.07 7.78 6.30
N ASN A 22 3.92 7.02 6.98
CA ASN A 22 3.57 6.08 8.04
C ASN A 22 2.60 4.99 7.56
N GLU A 23 2.63 4.66 6.27
CA GLU A 23 1.75 3.65 5.67
C GLU A 23 2.48 2.89 4.56
N TRP A 24 1.95 1.76 4.18
CA TRP A 24 2.42 0.98 3.05
C TRP A 24 2.18 1.74 1.72
N SER A 25 3.19 1.79 0.87
CA SER A 25 3.13 2.57 -0.38
C SER A 25 2.01 2.14 -1.33
N ALA A 26 1.63 0.86 -1.34
CA ALA A 26 0.54 0.37 -2.17
C ALA A 26 -0.86 0.80 -1.70
N ILE A 27 -0.98 1.46 -0.54
CA ILE A 27 -2.27 1.99 -0.08
C ILE A 27 -2.86 3.00 -1.09
N GLY A 28 -2.01 3.72 -1.80
CA GLY A 28 -2.42 4.66 -2.83
C GLY A 28 -3.22 4.01 -3.96
N PHE A 29 -2.86 2.78 -4.34
CA PHE A 29 -3.60 2.00 -5.34
C PHE A 29 -5.00 1.58 -4.86
N ILE A 30 -5.16 1.35 -3.54
CA ILE A 30 -6.41 0.86 -2.94
C ILE A 30 -7.42 1.99 -2.73
N ILE A 31 -6.96 3.25 -2.62
CA ILE A 31 -7.84 4.39 -2.37
C ILE A 31 -8.40 4.91 -3.71
N PRO A 32 -9.72 4.74 -4.01
CA PRO A 32 -10.26 5.03 -5.33
C PRO A 32 -10.22 6.52 -5.69
N THR A 33 -10.19 7.40 -4.71
CA THR A 33 -10.22 8.85 -4.91
C THR A 33 -8.83 9.49 -4.99
N LEU A 34 -7.77 8.70 -4.77
CA LEU A 34 -6.42 9.21 -4.80
C LEU A 34 -5.82 9.07 -6.20
N PRO A 35 -5.28 10.12 -6.81
CA PRO A 35 -4.48 9.98 -8.02
C PRO A 35 -3.28 9.07 -7.76
N TRP A 36 -3.09 8.09 -8.64
CA TRP A 36 -2.04 7.09 -8.51
C TRP A 36 -1.33 6.86 -9.84
N GLY A 37 -0.02 6.71 -9.81
CA GLY A 37 0.80 6.48 -11.00
C GLY A 37 2.19 7.05 -10.88
N GLY A 38 2.74 7.52 -12.01
CA GLY A 38 4.01 8.21 -12.08
C GLY A 38 3.89 9.70 -11.73
N TYR A 39 5.03 10.37 -11.70
CA TYR A 39 5.06 11.82 -11.54
C TYR A 39 4.91 12.51 -12.90
N PRO A 40 3.89 13.35 -13.12
CA PRO A 40 3.59 13.93 -14.44
C PRO A 40 4.66 14.92 -14.94
N GLY A 41 5.57 15.35 -14.09
CA GLY A 41 6.71 16.20 -14.47
C GLY A 41 7.93 15.47 -15.00
N ASN A 42 7.90 14.14 -15.07
CA ASN A 42 8.98 13.34 -15.65
C ASN A 42 8.92 13.41 -17.19
N LYS A 43 10.07 13.19 -17.84
CA LYS A 43 10.22 13.32 -19.31
C LYS A 43 10.46 11.97 -19.95
N ASP A 44 10.16 11.85 -21.25
CA ASP A 44 10.35 10.61 -22.02
C ASP A 44 11.78 10.06 -22.00
N ASN A 45 12.77 10.94 -21.91
CA ASN A 45 14.18 10.58 -21.82
C ASN A 45 14.68 10.38 -20.39
N ASP A 46 13.83 10.61 -19.38
CA ASP A 46 14.15 10.44 -17.97
C ASP A 46 12.87 10.09 -17.18
N ILE A 47 12.40 8.87 -17.34
CA ILE A 47 11.08 8.39 -16.88
C ILE A 47 11.00 8.32 -15.34
N GLN A 48 12.12 8.10 -14.64
CA GLN A 48 12.16 8.03 -13.17
C GLN A 48 11.07 7.10 -12.58
N SER A 49 10.11 7.68 -11.85
CA SER A 49 8.99 6.97 -11.21
C SER A 49 7.78 6.72 -12.14
N GLY A 50 7.92 6.98 -13.43
CA GLY A 50 6.80 7.01 -14.40
C GLY A 50 6.44 8.43 -14.79
N GLN A 51 5.64 8.60 -15.84
CA GLN A 51 5.40 9.91 -16.44
C GLN A 51 4.05 10.53 -16.12
N ASP A 52 3.03 9.73 -15.84
CA ASP A 52 1.68 10.23 -15.67
C ASP A 52 0.86 9.33 -14.75
N PHE A 53 -0.35 9.75 -14.44
CA PHE A 53 -1.27 8.98 -13.62
C PHE A 53 -1.88 7.82 -14.40
N VAL A 54 -1.93 6.66 -13.75
CA VAL A 54 -2.70 5.51 -14.19
C VAL A 54 -4.16 5.63 -13.73
N HIS A 55 -4.38 6.34 -12.63
CA HIS A 55 -5.68 6.45 -11.99
C HIS A 55 -5.91 7.87 -11.48
N ASN A 56 -6.98 8.49 -11.94
CA ASN A 56 -7.45 9.83 -11.52
C ASN A 56 -8.99 9.88 -11.63
N SER A 57 -9.69 9.10 -10.82
CA SER A 57 -11.14 8.96 -10.86
C SER A 57 -11.92 10.24 -10.51
N MET A 58 -11.27 11.17 -9.82
CA MET A 58 -11.87 12.46 -9.46
C MET A 58 -11.62 13.54 -10.50
N PHE A 59 -10.96 13.21 -11.63
CA PHE A 59 -10.68 14.12 -12.74
C PHE A 59 -10.00 15.43 -12.32
N PHE A 60 -9.05 15.35 -11.37
CA PHE A 60 -8.23 16.51 -11.05
C PHE A 60 -7.44 16.96 -12.29
N GLU A 61 -7.45 18.26 -12.60
CA GLU A 61 -6.88 18.79 -13.85
C GLU A 61 -5.36 18.65 -13.93
N SER A 62 -4.63 18.79 -12.84
CA SER A 62 -3.15 18.71 -12.86
C SER A 62 -2.61 18.33 -11.49
N PRO A 63 -2.94 17.15 -10.98
CA PRO A 63 -2.37 16.71 -9.72
C PRO A 63 -0.88 16.42 -9.93
N LEU A 64 -0.03 16.84 -9.00
CA LEU A 64 1.40 16.53 -9.04
C LEU A 64 1.71 15.20 -8.37
N ASN A 65 1.09 14.95 -7.23
CA ASN A 65 1.19 13.69 -6.50
C ASN A 65 -0.01 13.48 -5.58
N GLY A 66 -0.28 12.23 -5.26
CA GLY A 66 -1.22 11.83 -4.21
C GLY A 66 -0.49 11.60 -2.89
N ILE A 67 -0.89 12.25 -1.81
CA ILE A 67 -0.25 12.09 -0.49
C ILE A 67 -1.21 11.37 0.45
N VAL A 68 -0.79 10.21 0.96
CA VAL A 68 -1.51 9.46 2.00
C VAL A 68 -0.82 9.69 3.34
N TYR A 69 -1.58 10.12 4.31
CA TYR A 69 -1.09 10.40 5.64
C TYR A 69 -1.75 9.49 6.67
N SER A 70 -0.96 8.67 7.33
CA SER A 70 -1.43 7.84 8.45
C SER A 70 -0.77 8.24 9.76
N LYS A 71 -1.45 7.97 10.88
CA LYS A 71 -0.80 8.07 12.18
C LYS A 71 0.24 6.96 12.30
N PHE A 72 1.40 7.27 12.87
CA PHE A 72 2.42 6.26 13.13
C PHE A 72 1.84 5.15 14.03
N ARG A 73 1.82 3.94 13.54
CA ARG A 73 1.31 2.78 14.30
C ARG A 73 2.45 2.21 15.14
N MET A 74 2.40 2.46 16.44
CA MET A 74 3.37 1.86 17.39
C MET A 74 3.03 0.41 17.75
N SER A 75 1.88 -0.11 17.36
CA SER A 75 1.46 -1.48 17.65
C SER A 75 1.35 -2.29 16.36
N ASN A 76 1.92 -3.49 16.36
CA ASN A 76 1.82 -4.51 15.32
C ASN A 76 0.40 -5.09 15.19
N LEU A 77 -0.65 -4.27 15.35
CA LEU A 77 -2.04 -4.71 15.38
C LEU A 77 -2.49 -5.34 14.07
N ILE A 78 -1.84 -5.01 12.95
CA ILE A 78 -2.07 -5.67 11.68
C ILE A 78 -0.72 -5.85 10.99
N ASP A 79 -0.05 -6.94 11.31
CA ASP A 79 1.09 -7.42 10.55
C ASP A 79 0.52 -8.26 9.38
N PRO A 80 0.54 -7.77 8.13
CA PRO A 80 -0.05 -8.48 7.02
C PRO A 80 0.53 -9.90 6.89
N LEU A 81 -0.32 -10.87 6.58
CA LEU A 81 0.08 -12.29 6.50
C LEU A 81 1.21 -12.54 5.50
N TRP A 82 1.36 -11.69 4.49
CA TRP A 82 2.42 -11.79 3.47
C TRP A 82 3.74 -11.12 3.88
N PHE A 83 3.80 -10.44 5.01
CA PHE A 83 5.07 -9.92 5.51
C PHE A 83 5.91 -11.05 6.10
N VAL A 84 7.23 -11.00 5.82
CA VAL A 84 8.20 -12.00 6.32
C VAL A 84 8.27 -12.04 7.85
N THR A 85 7.89 -10.96 8.50
CA THR A 85 7.81 -10.82 9.96
C THR A 85 6.61 -11.56 10.54
N ASN A 86 5.57 -11.83 9.73
CA ASN A 86 4.36 -12.47 10.21
C ASN A 86 4.55 -13.98 10.39
N LYS A 87 4.66 -14.41 11.65
CA LYS A 87 4.88 -15.82 11.99
C LYS A 87 3.69 -16.72 11.64
N LYS A 88 2.48 -16.17 11.50
CA LYS A 88 1.26 -16.92 11.14
C LYS A 88 1.15 -17.17 9.64
N GLY A 89 1.78 -16.33 8.82
CA GLY A 89 1.65 -16.34 7.36
C GLY A 89 1.85 -17.73 6.77
N LYS A 90 2.96 -18.40 7.13
CA LYS A 90 3.26 -19.76 6.64
C LYS A 90 2.14 -20.77 6.94
N LYS A 91 1.59 -20.75 8.16
CA LYS A 91 0.51 -21.67 8.60
C LYS A 91 -0.79 -21.37 7.84
N VAL A 92 -1.14 -20.09 7.71
CA VAL A 92 -2.35 -19.66 7.01
C VAL A 92 -2.27 -20.04 5.53
N PHE A 93 -1.20 -19.73 4.84
CA PHE A 93 -1.05 -20.07 3.41
C PHE A 93 -1.02 -21.56 3.16
N LYS A 94 -0.41 -22.36 4.05
CA LYS A 94 -0.47 -23.82 3.97
C LYS A 94 -1.91 -24.33 4.09
N ASN A 95 -2.68 -23.83 5.05
CA ASN A 95 -4.08 -24.25 5.24
C ASN A 95 -4.99 -23.75 4.10
N LEU A 96 -4.69 -22.57 3.53
CA LEU A 96 -5.37 -22.06 2.34
C LEU A 96 -5.15 -22.99 1.15
N THR A 97 -3.92 -23.46 0.93
CA THR A 97 -3.61 -24.44 -0.13
C THR A 97 -4.40 -25.73 0.05
N TYR A 98 -4.44 -26.30 1.26
CA TYR A 98 -5.24 -27.49 1.51
C TYR A 98 -6.73 -27.25 1.26
N PHE A 99 -7.26 -26.11 1.67
CA PHE A 99 -8.66 -25.75 1.41
C PHE A 99 -8.95 -25.55 -0.09
N GLN A 100 -8.00 -25.06 -0.86
CA GLN A 100 -8.16 -24.93 -2.32
C GLN A 100 -8.16 -26.28 -3.03
N ILE A 101 -7.38 -27.25 -2.53
CA ILE A 101 -7.34 -28.63 -3.08
C ILE A 101 -8.62 -29.39 -2.70
N ASP A 102 -9.00 -29.34 -1.43
CA ASP A 102 -10.19 -29.99 -0.90
C ASP A 102 -11.00 -28.98 -0.09
N LYS A 103 -12.11 -28.52 -0.66
CA LYS A 103 -13.05 -27.53 -0.09
C LYS A 103 -13.90 -28.11 1.04
N SER A 104 -13.35 -29.02 1.82
CA SER A 104 -14.05 -29.62 2.95
C SER A 104 -14.23 -28.61 4.08
N PHE A 105 -15.29 -28.79 4.88
CA PHE A 105 -15.55 -27.96 6.08
C PHE A 105 -14.40 -28.04 7.09
N ILE A 106 -13.75 -29.19 7.20
CA ILE A 106 -12.60 -29.37 8.09
C ILE A 106 -11.43 -28.47 7.67
N ASN A 107 -11.12 -28.41 6.39
CA ASN A 107 -10.04 -27.55 5.87
C ASN A 107 -10.39 -26.06 5.99
N PHE A 108 -11.65 -25.70 5.82
CA PHE A 108 -12.14 -24.36 6.11
C PHE A 108 -11.93 -23.97 7.59
N MET A 109 -12.29 -24.84 8.51
CA MET A 109 -12.10 -24.60 9.96
C MET A 109 -10.63 -24.48 10.35
N LYS A 110 -9.75 -25.31 9.76
CA LYS A 110 -8.28 -25.18 9.94
C LYS A 110 -7.74 -23.84 9.44
N LEU A 111 -8.21 -23.40 8.29
CA LEU A 111 -7.84 -22.10 7.71
C LEU A 111 -8.30 -20.97 8.64
N ALA A 112 -9.57 -20.94 9.02
CA ALA A 112 -10.14 -19.93 9.90
C ALA A 112 -9.40 -19.86 11.25
N ALA A 113 -9.18 -21.00 11.89
CA ALA A 113 -8.43 -21.07 13.13
C ALA A 113 -6.99 -20.53 12.99
N SER A 114 -6.31 -20.83 11.89
CA SER A 114 -4.93 -20.34 11.64
C SER A 114 -4.83 -18.84 11.37
N ALA A 115 -5.91 -18.21 10.94
CA ALA A 115 -5.97 -16.76 10.72
C ALA A 115 -6.17 -15.98 12.04
N VAL A 116 -6.85 -16.59 13.01
CA VAL A 116 -7.16 -15.96 14.30
C VAL A 116 -6.06 -16.26 15.33
N PHE A 117 -5.59 -17.48 15.42
CA PHE A 117 -4.63 -17.99 16.40
C PHE A 117 -3.30 -18.38 15.75
#